data_79ef66db891ae28794af8d5323aee33a
#
_entry.id   79ef66db891ae28794af8d5323aee33a
#
_cell.length_a   1.000
_cell.length_b   1.000
_cell.length_c   1.000
_cell.angle_alpha   90.00
_cell.angle_beta   90.00
_cell.angle_gamma   90.00
#
_symmetry.space_group_name_H-M   'P 1'
#
loop_
_entity.id
_entity.type
_entity.pdbx_description
1 polymer ?
#
loop_
_entity_poly.entity_id
_entity_poly.type
_entity_poly.pdbx_seq_one_letter_code
_entity_poly.pdbx_strand_id
1 'polypeptide(L)'
;MGLKIVLLGAALMLGGCASPSPTVKLNQPPREVSEEELCRYWVQEGEVTQFNLRLKRPMKAPVEGFVDIRYLIDSNGNLFSPEILAAEPAGVLELAALTALSKMRYRVAEQNPEAIPVQVVQRFRLKGTPQ
;
A
#
# COMPACT_ATOMS: atom_id res chain seq x y z
N MET A 1 63.69 -26.87 0.16
CA MET A 1 62.59 -27.33 -0.68
C MET A 1 61.29 -26.95 0.02
N GLY A 2 60.70 -25.85 -0.38
CA GLY A 2 59.43 -25.38 0.18
C GLY A 2 58.24 -25.86 -0.64
N LEU A 3 57.38 -26.65 -0.05
CA LEU A 3 56.11 -27.05 -0.65
C LEU A 3 55.14 -25.88 -0.48
N LYS A 4 54.87 -25.15 -1.56
CA LYS A 4 53.83 -24.13 -1.55
C LYS A 4 52.47 -24.79 -1.78
N ILE A 5 51.72 -24.93 -0.71
CA ILE A 5 50.30 -25.33 -0.79
C ILE A 5 49.50 -24.10 -1.17
N VAL A 6 49.02 -24.07 -2.41
CA VAL A 6 48.08 -23.06 -2.87
C VAL A 6 46.68 -23.55 -2.47
N LEU A 7 46.13 -22.99 -1.40
CA LEU A 7 44.74 -23.16 -1.04
C LEU A 7 43.89 -22.30 -1.97
N LEU A 8 43.27 -22.95 -2.97
CA LEU A 8 42.29 -22.32 -3.82
C LEU A 8 40.98 -22.23 -3.05
N GLY A 9 40.74 -21.05 -2.47
CA GLY A 9 39.47 -20.77 -1.82
C GLY A 9 38.36 -20.59 -2.86
N ALA A 10 37.48 -21.57 -2.97
CA ALA A 10 36.28 -21.43 -3.75
C ALA A 10 35.28 -20.53 -2.97
N ALA A 11 35.20 -19.27 -3.37
CA ALA A 11 34.18 -18.37 -2.90
C ALA A 11 32.84 -18.78 -3.55
N LEU A 12 32.01 -19.47 -2.82
CA LEU A 12 30.60 -19.68 -3.19
C LEU A 12 29.88 -18.33 -3.11
N MET A 13 29.72 -17.67 -4.23
CA MET A 13 28.79 -16.55 -4.37
C MET A 13 27.38 -17.11 -4.37
N LEU A 14 26.76 -17.17 -3.20
CA LEU A 14 25.32 -17.37 -3.08
C LEU A 14 24.62 -16.08 -3.56
N GLY A 15 24.43 -16.00 -4.88
CA GLY A 15 23.60 -14.97 -5.46
C GLY A 15 22.15 -15.24 -5.11
N GLY A 16 21.69 -14.68 -3.98
CA GLY A 16 20.27 -14.65 -3.64
C GLY A 16 19.55 -13.74 -4.61
N CYS A 17 18.71 -14.27 -5.48
CA CYS A 17 17.73 -13.50 -6.25
C CYS A 17 16.61 -13.04 -5.31
N ALA A 18 16.86 -12.03 -4.50
CA ALA A 18 15.81 -11.30 -3.83
C ALA A 18 15.23 -10.32 -4.85
N SER A 19 13.95 -10.48 -5.23
CA SER A 19 13.23 -9.44 -5.95
C SER A 19 13.29 -8.17 -5.10
N PRO A 20 13.74 -7.02 -5.64
CA PRO A 20 13.79 -5.80 -4.84
C PRO A 20 12.37 -5.43 -4.42
N SER A 21 12.11 -5.46 -3.11
CA SER A 21 10.91 -4.88 -2.55
C SER A 21 10.90 -3.38 -2.90
N PRO A 22 9.74 -2.80 -3.31
CA PRO A 22 9.68 -1.38 -3.59
C PRO A 22 10.12 -0.60 -2.36
N THR A 23 11.14 0.24 -2.53
CA THR A 23 11.67 1.08 -1.47
C THR A 23 10.91 2.40 -1.44
N VAL A 24 10.53 2.84 -0.25
CA VAL A 24 9.92 4.15 -0.03
C VAL A 24 10.86 5.24 -0.51
N LYS A 25 10.37 6.13 -1.37
CA LYS A 25 11.12 7.28 -1.85
C LYS A 25 10.51 8.58 -1.32
N LEU A 26 11.22 9.23 -0.43
CA LEU A 26 10.81 10.51 0.15
C LEU A 26 11.80 11.60 -0.28
N ASN A 27 11.36 12.52 -1.13
CA ASN A 27 12.18 13.68 -1.51
C ASN A 27 12.18 14.79 -0.44
N GLN A 28 11.25 14.70 0.50
CA GLN A 28 11.12 15.56 1.67
C GLN A 28 10.28 14.86 2.73
N PRO A 29 10.21 15.38 3.96
CA PRO A 29 9.36 14.80 5.00
C PRO A 29 7.88 14.75 4.56
N PRO A 30 7.17 13.65 4.81
CA PRO A 30 5.77 13.54 4.46
C PRO A 30 4.92 14.61 5.14
N ARG A 31 3.98 15.17 4.38
CA ARG A 31 3.01 16.13 4.90
C ARG A 31 1.73 15.40 5.31
N GLU A 32 1.24 15.69 6.50
CA GLU A 32 -0.07 15.20 6.91
C GLU A 32 -1.17 16.01 6.22
N VAL A 33 -2.09 15.32 5.55
CA VAL A 33 -3.21 15.93 4.83
C VAL A 33 -4.50 15.21 5.18
N SER A 34 -5.60 15.93 5.08
CA SER A 34 -6.93 15.33 5.21
C SER A 34 -7.33 14.61 3.92
N GLU A 35 -8.35 13.77 4.02
CA GLU A 35 -8.93 13.11 2.85
C GLU A 35 -9.39 14.12 1.79
N GLU A 36 -9.93 15.25 2.22
CA GLU A 36 -10.41 16.32 1.34
C GLU A 36 -9.27 17.07 0.64
N GLU A 37 -8.12 17.20 1.33
CA GLU A 37 -6.94 17.87 0.78
C GLU A 37 -6.11 16.97 -0.14
N LEU A 38 -6.29 15.66 -0.05
CA LEU A 38 -5.49 14.69 -0.77
C LEU A 38 -5.44 14.99 -2.27
N CYS A 39 -6.56 15.33 -2.88
CA CYS A 39 -6.65 15.59 -4.32
C CYS A 39 -5.80 16.77 -4.80
N ARG A 40 -5.36 17.65 -3.91
CA ARG A 40 -4.45 18.75 -4.23
C ARG A 40 -3.00 18.27 -4.40
N TYR A 41 -2.67 17.13 -3.82
CA TYR A 41 -1.33 16.56 -3.85
C TYR A 41 -1.23 15.37 -4.80
N TRP A 42 -2.19 14.48 -4.72
CA TRP A 42 -2.18 13.21 -5.44
C TRP A 42 -3.56 12.90 -6.01
N VAL A 43 -3.58 12.40 -7.23
CA VAL A 43 -4.80 11.97 -7.92
C VAL A 43 -4.74 10.48 -8.10
N GLN A 44 -5.78 9.79 -7.65
CA GLN A 44 -5.87 8.35 -7.80
C GLN A 44 -5.96 7.99 -9.29
N GLU A 45 -5.14 7.04 -9.73
CA GLU A 45 -5.21 6.46 -11.06
C GLU A 45 -6.19 5.29 -11.09
N GLY A 46 -6.94 5.20 -12.17
CA GLY A 46 -7.93 4.17 -12.38
C GLY A 46 -9.29 4.50 -11.75
N GLU A 47 -10.29 3.79 -12.20
CA GLU A 47 -11.61 3.88 -11.59
C GLU A 47 -11.60 3.17 -10.24
N VAL A 48 -12.13 3.83 -9.22
CA VAL A 48 -12.50 3.16 -7.97
C VAL A 48 -13.72 2.31 -8.29
N THR A 49 -13.50 1.19 -8.92
CA THR A 49 -14.55 0.21 -9.10
C THR A 49 -15.05 -0.19 -7.72
N GLN A 50 -16.35 -0.14 -7.56
CA GLN A 50 -17.00 -0.67 -6.37
C GLN A 50 -16.38 -2.03 -6.06
N PHE A 51 -15.74 -2.14 -4.91
CA PHE A 51 -15.10 -3.37 -4.51
C PHE A 51 -16.19 -4.40 -4.24
N ASN A 52 -16.45 -5.26 -5.20
CA ASN A 52 -17.27 -6.45 -5.00
C ASN A 52 -16.46 -7.42 -4.16
N LEU A 53 -16.61 -7.31 -2.85
CA LEU A 53 -15.90 -8.12 -1.91
C LEU A 53 -16.51 -9.52 -1.87
N ARG A 54 -15.76 -10.49 -2.37
CA ARG A 54 -16.01 -11.89 -2.06
C ARG A 54 -15.54 -12.15 -0.63
N LEU A 55 -16.44 -12.04 0.30
CA LEU A 55 -16.15 -12.40 1.68
C LEU A 55 -16.03 -13.92 1.77
N LYS A 56 -14.89 -14.39 2.28
CA LYS A 56 -14.62 -15.83 2.43
C LYS A 56 -15.52 -16.54 3.46
N ARG A 57 -16.37 -15.78 4.15
CA ARG A 57 -17.33 -16.32 5.12
C ARG A 57 -18.72 -16.29 4.53
N PRO A 58 -19.51 -17.39 4.70
CA PRO A 58 -20.91 -17.38 4.31
C PRO A 58 -21.65 -16.35 5.17
N MET A 59 -22.08 -15.28 4.57
CA MET A 59 -22.89 -14.25 5.22
C MET A 59 -24.32 -14.40 4.73
N LYS A 60 -25.25 -14.36 5.67
CA LYS A 60 -26.69 -14.50 5.37
C LYS A 60 -27.32 -13.20 4.87
N ALA A 61 -26.60 -12.06 5.00
CA ALA A 61 -27.11 -10.75 4.62
C ALA A 61 -25.98 -9.89 4.06
N PRO A 62 -26.28 -8.88 3.22
CA PRO A 62 -25.28 -7.90 2.79
C PRO A 62 -24.69 -7.20 3.99
N VAL A 63 -23.38 -6.95 3.93
CA VAL A 63 -22.65 -6.16 4.93
C VAL A 63 -22.25 -4.84 4.31
N GLU A 64 -22.58 -3.78 5.01
CA GLU A 64 -22.21 -2.42 4.65
C GLU A 64 -21.47 -1.80 5.83
N GLY A 65 -20.36 -1.14 5.55
CA GLY A 65 -19.55 -0.55 6.59
C GLY A 65 -18.40 0.29 6.06
N PHE A 66 -17.46 0.58 6.95
CA PHE A 66 -16.28 1.36 6.61
C PHE A 66 -15.00 0.80 7.25
N VAL A 67 -13.88 1.18 6.67
CA VAL A 67 -12.55 0.96 7.23
C VAL A 67 -11.75 2.25 7.08
N ASP A 68 -11.24 2.78 8.17
CA ASP A 68 -10.34 3.93 8.18
C ASP A 68 -8.90 3.44 8.15
N ILE A 69 -8.17 3.82 7.11
CA ILE A 69 -6.78 3.42 6.92
C ILE A 69 -5.91 4.66 6.80
N ARG A 70 -4.85 4.70 7.62
CA ARG A 70 -3.75 5.63 7.46
C ARG A 70 -2.70 5.01 6.58
N TYR A 71 -2.21 5.74 5.59
CA TYR A 71 -1.14 5.28 4.70
C TYR A 71 -0.31 6.44 4.19
N LEU A 72 0.87 6.10 3.70
CA LEU A 72 1.82 7.02 3.11
C LEU A 72 1.76 6.90 1.58
N ILE A 73 1.71 8.03 0.88
CA ILE A 73 1.97 8.12 -0.55
C ILE A 73 3.37 8.71 -0.70
N ASP A 74 4.29 7.95 -1.28
CA ASP A 74 5.66 8.40 -1.49
C ASP A 74 5.80 9.32 -2.71
N SER A 75 6.99 9.83 -2.96
CA SER A 75 7.26 10.75 -4.07
C SER A 75 7.10 10.13 -5.47
N ASN A 76 6.92 8.82 -5.56
CA ASN A 76 6.60 8.10 -6.80
C ASN A 76 5.10 7.76 -6.95
N GLY A 77 4.27 8.13 -5.97
CA GLY A 77 2.85 7.80 -5.97
C GLY A 77 2.51 6.39 -5.52
N ASN A 78 3.45 5.68 -4.91
CA ASN A 78 3.24 4.37 -4.34
C ASN A 78 2.79 4.46 -2.89
N LEU A 79 1.96 3.49 -2.47
CA LEU A 79 1.43 3.45 -1.11
C LEU A 79 2.28 2.57 -0.22
N PHE A 80 2.52 3.05 1.00
CA PHE A 80 3.30 2.36 2.01
C PHE A 80 2.68 2.46 3.39
N SER A 81 3.06 1.54 4.25
CA SER A 81 2.76 1.55 5.69
C SER A 81 1.26 1.71 6.02
N PRO A 82 0.37 0.90 5.42
CA PRO A 82 -1.04 0.96 5.75
C PRO A 82 -1.28 0.53 7.20
N GLU A 83 -2.09 1.31 7.90
CA GLU A 83 -2.50 1.05 9.28
C GLU A 83 -4.01 1.24 9.42
N ILE A 84 -4.69 0.20 9.87
CA ILE A 84 -6.14 0.26 10.12
C ILE A 84 -6.35 0.96 11.46
N LEU A 85 -7.06 2.09 11.44
CA LEU A 85 -7.36 2.86 12.64
C LEU A 85 -8.74 2.51 13.22
N ALA A 86 -9.70 2.20 12.36
CA ALA A 86 -11.04 1.84 12.75
C ALA A 86 -11.70 1.00 11.66
N ALA A 87 -12.62 0.14 12.03
CA ALA A 87 -13.44 -0.63 11.11
C ALA A 87 -14.79 -0.95 11.74
N GLU A 88 -15.83 -0.88 10.94
CA GLU A 88 -17.17 -1.24 11.37
C GLU A 88 -17.94 -1.92 10.22
N PRO A 89 -18.44 -3.14 10.42
CA PRO A 89 -18.21 -4.01 11.58
C PRO A 89 -16.78 -4.53 11.65
N ALA A 90 -16.22 -4.61 12.85
CA ALA A 90 -14.86 -5.06 13.07
C ALA A 90 -14.67 -6.55 12.67
N GLY A 91 -13.51 -6.88 12.09
CA GLY A 91 -13.15 -8.25 11.71
C GLY A 91 -13.76 -8.73 10.39
N VAL A 92 -14.43 -7.89 9.63
CA VAL A 92 -15.15 -8.30 8.41
C VAL A 92 -14.56 -7.67 7.14
N LEU A 93 -14.33 -6.38 7.15
CA LEU A 93 -14.00 -5.62 5.94
C LEU A 93 -12.52 -5.24 5.81
N GLU A 94 -11.72 -5.42 6.86
CA GLU A 94 -10.33 -4.96 6.94
C GLU A 94 -9.45 -5.56 5.84
N LEU A 95 -9.49 -6.87 5.66
CA LEU A 95 -8.68 -7.54 4.66
C LEU A 95 -9.04 -7.11 3.25
N ALA A 96 -10.32 -6.92 3.01
CA ALA A 96 -10.82 -6.45 1.73
C ALA A 96 -10.38 -5.02 1.44
N ALA A 97 -10.42 -4.14 2.45
CA ALA A 97 -9.93 -2.76 2.32
C ALA A 97 -8.43 -2.72 2.05
N LEU A 98 -7.62 -3.51 2.75
CA LEU A 98 -6.19 -3.61 2.50
C LEU A 98 -5.88 -4.17 1.11
N THR A 99 -6.63 -5.16 0.65
CA THR A 99 -6.49 -5.71 -0.70
C THR A 99 -6.81 -4.66 -1.76
N ALA A 100 -7.86 -3.88 -1.54
CA ALA A 100 -8.22 -2.78 -2.42
C ALA A 100 -7.11 -1.72 -2.46
N LEU A 101 -6.63 -1.32 -1.29
CA LEU A 101 -5.56 -0.34 -1.16
C LEU A 101 -4.29 -0.77 -1.90
N SER A 102 -3.94 -2.05 -1.85
CA SER A 102 -2.74 -2.59 -2.52
C SER A 102 -2.75 -2.45 -4.04
N LYS A 103 -3.92 -2.28 -4.63
CA LYS A 103 -4.11 -2.10 -6.07
C LYS A 103 -4.16 -0.63 -6.49
N MET A 104 -4.25 0.27 -5.54
CA MET A 104 -4.34 1.70 -5.82
C MET A 104 -2.98 2.26 -6.20
N ARG A 105 -3.00 3.23 -7.14
CA ARG A 105 -1.84 4.00 -7.57
C ARG A 105 -2.25 5.45 -7.65
N TYR A 106 -1.28 6.33 -7.44
CA TYR A 106 -1.48 7.76 -7.49
C TYR A 106 -0.54 8.39 -8.49
N ARG A 107 -1.01 9.41 -9.19
CA ARG A 107 -0.21 10.32 -9.98
C ARG A 107 -0.14 11.68 -9.31
N VAL A 108 0.93 12.41 -9.55
CA VAL A 108 1.09 13.75 -8.99
C VAL A 108 -0.01 14.69 -9.52
N ALA A 109 -0.61 15.46 -8.62
CA ALA A 109 -1.56 16.50 -9.00
C ALA A 109 -0.82 17.71 -9.60
N GLU A 110 -1.48 18.46 -10.47
CA GLU A 110 -0.90 19.66 -11.09
C GLU A 110 -0.44 20.68 -10.05
N GLN A 111 -1.12 20.75 -8.91
CA GLN A 111 -0.78 21.63 -7.80
C GLN A 111 0.38 21.14 -6.94
N ASN A 112 0.90 19.95 -7.22
CA ASN A 112 2.01 19.34 -6.48
C ASN A 112 3.18 18.97 -7.43
N PRO A 113 3.75 19.93 -8.16
CA PRO A 113 4.82 19.64 -9.13
C PRO A 113 6.08 19.07 -8.49
N GLU A 114 6.28 19.28 -7.20
CA GLU A 114 7.43 18.78 -6.43
C GLU A 114 7.26 17.34 -5.96
N ALA A 115 6.12 16.71 -6.25
CA ALA A 115 5.80 15.35 -5.79
C ALA A 115 6.00 15.18 -4.28
N ILE A 116 5.40 16.06 -3.51
CA ILE A 116 5.47 16.06 -2.04
C ILE A 116 4.81 14.79 -1.51
N PRO A 117 5.53 13.93 -0.76
CA PRO A 117 4.91 12.77 -0.14
C PRO A 117 3.92 13.19 0.94
N VAL A 118 2.85 12.44 1.10
CA VAL A 118 1.79 12.75 2.06
C VAL A 118 1.42 11.54 2.90
N GLN A 119 0.98 11.81 4.11
CA GLN A 119 0.35 10.83 4.97
C GLN A 119 -1.12 11.23 5.15
N VAL A 120 -2.01 10.30 4.92
CA VAL A 120 -3.45 10.54 4.91
C VAL A 120 -4.19 9.44 5.66
N VAL A 121 -5.27 9.80 6.31
CA VAL A 121 -6.28 8.86 6.81
C VAL A 121 -7.47 8.94 5.89
N GLN A 122 -7.79 7.83 5.25
CA GLN A 122 -8.91 7.74 4.32
C GLN A 122 -9.94 6.73 4.79
N ARG A 123 -11.21 7.10 4.68
CA ARG A 123 -12.33 6.21 4.97
C ARG A 123 -12.78 5.48 3.71
N PHE A 124 -12.63 4.17 3.71
CA PHE A 124 -13.15 3.29 2.67
C PHE A 124 -14.53 2.81 3.06
N ARG A 125 -15.54 3.19 2.28
CA ARG A 125 -16.89 2.67 2.42
C ARG A 125 -17.03 1.43 1.56
N LEU A 126 -17.40 0.32 2.17
CA LEU A 126 -17.42 -0.99 1.54
C LEU A 126 -18.79 -1.62 1.67
N LYS A 127 -19.16 -2.33 0.62
CA LYS A 127 -20.41 -3.10 0.58
C LYS A 127 -20.09 -4.51 0.12
N GLY A 128 -20.34 -5.49 0.99
CA GLY A 128 -20.19 -6.92 0.69
C GLY A 128 -21.54 -7.56 0.42
N THR A 129 -21.63 -8.33 -0.64
CA THR A 129 -22.81 -9.14 -0.94
C THR A 129 -22.55 -10.59 -0.56
N PRO A 130 -23.55 -11.31 0.01
CA PRO A 130 -23.44 -12.75 0.24
C PRO A 130 -23.31 -13.49 -1.09
N GLN A 131 -22.52 -14.57 -1.08
CA GLN A 131 -22.45 -15.50 -2.22
C GLN A 131 -23.60 -16.50 -2.17
#